data_3258053c9dc484612a1d34cc536ef959
#
_entry.id   3258053c9dc484612a1d34cc536ef959
#
_cell.length_a   1.000
_cell.length_b   1.000
_cell.length_c   1.000
_cell.angle_alpha   90.00
_cell.angle_beta   90.00
_cell.angle_gamma   90.00
#
_symmetry.space_group_name_H-M   'P 1'
#
loop_
_entity.id
_entity.type
_entity.pdbx_description
1 polymer ?
#
loop_
_entity_poly.entity_id
_entity_poly.type
_entity_poly.pdbx_seq_one_letter_code
_entity_poly.pdbx_strand_id
1 'polypeptide(L)'
;MALKLTEIKCVIREVRLNNKPKHMIDMSPKGTVPVLVLENNVIDESNEIIDWALSFNNVFDGNLDKDQKDLTSHLIELFDSKFKYNLDRYKYATRYENIDIEKHKLECLKILINLENLISKEEWFLGKSINKLDISILPFIRQFRIADADWFDKQNQITGIQQTLTNFLNSKLFKDIMFKYDVWTENDMPQFFP
;
A
#
# COMPACT_ATOMS: atom_id res chain seq x y z
N MET A 1 -0.96 5.82 5.47
CA MET A 1 -2.29 6.34 5.10
C MET A 1 -3.29 6.15 6.24
N ALA A 2 -3.57 4.93 6.69
CA ALA A 2 -4.54 4.70 7.77
C ALA A 2 -4.29 5.58 8.99
N LEU A 3 -3.10 5.57 9.59
CA LEU A 3 -2.73 6.41 10.74
C LEU A 3 -2.98 7.92 10.49
N LYS A 4 -2.74 8.40 9.26
CA LYS A 4 -3.00 9.80 8.90
C LYS A 4 -4.49 10.10 8.87
N LEU A 5 -5.29 9.21 8.28
CA LEU A 5 -6.73 9.39 8.14
C LEU A 5 -7.46 9.27 9.48
N THR A 6 -6.98 8.38 10.36
CA THR A 6 -7.53 8.19 11.72
C THR A 6 -6.96 9.18 12.75
N GLU A 7 -6.02 10.04 12.34
CA GLU A 7 -5.33 11.02 13.19
C GLU A 7 -4.58 10.40 14.39
N ILE A 8 -4.19 9.12 14.27
CA ILE A 8 -3.41 8.42 15.30
C ILE A 8 -1.96 8.88 15.21
N LYS A 9 -1.49 9.57 16.25
CA LYS A 9 -0.10 10.03 16.34
C LYS A 9 0.81 8.90 16.82
N CYS A 10 1.96 8.78 16.18
CA CYS A 10 3.01 7.84 16.59
C CYS A 10 4.40 8.47 16.43
N VAL A 11 5.38 7.92 17.11
CA VAL A 11 6.79 8.23 16.85
C VAL A 11 7.19 7.45 15.61
N ILE A 12 7.66 8.16 14.57
CA ILE A 12 8.16 7.54 13.35
C ILE A 12 9.69 7.37 13.43
N ARG A 13 10.16 6.22 12.96
CA ARG A 13 11.59 5.89 12.82
C ARG A 13 11.84 5.43 11.40
N GLU A 14 12.32 6.33 10.54
CA GLU A 14 12.70 5.99 9.17
C GLU A 14 13.93 5.08 9.17
N VAL A 15 13.90 4.02 8.35
CA VAL A 15 14.97 3.03 8.30
C VAL A 15 15.45 2.77 6.86
N ARG A 16 16.75 2.48 6.71
CA ARG A 16 17.29 1.99 5.43
C ARG A 16 17.03 0.49 5.30
N LEU A 17 16.37 0.08 4.22
CA LEU A 17 16.00 -1.32 4.00
C LEU A 17 17.21 -2.28 3.88
N ASN A 18 18.36 -1.76 3.45
CA ASN A 18 19.61 -2.51 3.35
C ASN A 18 20.48 -2.44 4.62
N ASN A 19 20.10 -1.65 5.61
CA ASN A 19 20.80 -1.53 6.89
C ASN A 19 19.77 -1.25 8.00
N LYS A 20 19.00 -2.28 8.37
CA LYS A 20 17.95 -2.17 9.38
C LYS A 20 18.56 -2.14 10.78
N PRO A 21 18.05 -1.26 11.69
CA PRO A 21 18.50 -1.22 13.07
C PRO A 21 18.25 -2.56 13.78
N LYS A 22 19.19 -2.98 14.62
CA LYS A 22 19.07 -4.22 15.40
C LYS A 22 17.77 -4.24 16.21
N HIS A 23 17.45 -3.15 16.87
CA HIS A 23 16.21 -3.01 17.65
C HIS A 23 14.95 -3.32 16.82
N MET A 24 14.89 -2.93 15.55
CA MET A 24 13.77 -3.28 14.67
C MET A 24 13.70 -4.79 14.41
N ILE A 25 14.85 -5.44 14.17
CA ILE A 25 14.90 -6.89 13.92
C ILE A 25 14.56 -7.69 15.18
N ASP A 26 14.99 -7.20 16.36
CA ASP A 26 14.65 -7.83 17.63
C ASP A 26 13.13 -7.77 17.91
N MET A 27 12.43 -6.70 17.46
CA MET A 27 10.99 -6.54 17.61
C MET A 27 10.18 -7.28 16.53
N SER A 28 10.66 -7.32 15.29
CA SER A 28 10.05 -8.05 14.18
C SER A 28 11.12 -8.81 13.41
N PRO A 29 11.32 -10.11 13.68
CA PRO A 29 12.32 -10.95 13.02
C PRO A 29 12.13 -11.10 11.52
N LYS A 30 10.92 -10.88 10.98
CA LYS A 30 10.69 -10.80 9.53
C LYS A 30 11.57 -9.74 8.87
N GLY A 31 11.89 -8.67 9.60
CA GLY A 31 12.68 -7.56 9.08
C GLY A 31 12.04 -6.82 7.91
N THR A 32 10.73 -6.90 7.75
CA THR A 32 9.96 -6.15 6.75
C THR A 32 9.46 -4.84 7.34
N VAL A 33 9.08 -3.90 6.49
CA VAL A 33 8.42 -2.66 6.88
C VAL A 33 7.01 -2.60 6.24
N PRO A 34 6.06 -1.97 6.91
CA PRO A 34 6.11 -1.25 8.19
C PRO A 34 6.12 -2.20 9.42
N VAL A 35 6.59 -1.70 10.57
CA VAL A 35 6.44 -2.33 11.88
C VAL A 35 5.83 -1.31 12.83
N LEU A 36 4.71 -1.63 13.44
CA LEU A 36 4.06 -0.83 14.47
C LEU A 36 4.28 -1.49 15.83
N VAL A 37 5.00 -0.78 16.71
CA VAL A 37 5.28 -1.25 18.08
C VAL A 37 4.30 -0.56 19.03
N LEU A 38 3.51 -1.35 19.73
CA LEU A 38 2.59 -0.95 20.78
C LEU A 38 3.18 -1.33 22.16
N GLU A 39 2.56 -0.91 23.22
CA GLU A 39 3.02 -1.19 24.58
C GLU A 39 3.18 -2.70 24.85
N ASN A 40 2.21 -3.52 24.41
CA ASN A 40 2.17 -4.96 24.67
C ASN A 40 2.08 -5.82 23.40
N ASN A 41 2.27 -5.23 22.21
CA ASN A 41 2.13 -5.95 20.94
C ASN A 41 2.99 -5.32 19.84
N VAL A 42 3.33 -6.13 18.84
CA VAL A 42 3.99 -5.66 17.61
C VAL A 42 3.16 -6.13 16.42
N ILE A 43 2.84 -5.21 15.52
CA ILE A 43 2.11 -5.48 14.29
C ILE A 43 3.04 -5.20 13.12
N ASP A 44 3.35 -6.21 12.31
CA ASP A 44 4.31 -6.12 11.20
C ASP A 44 3.74 -6.45 9.82
N GLU A 45 2.39 -6.55 9.73
CA GLU A 45 1.67 -6.63 8.46
C GLU A 45 0.89 -5.34 8.20
N SER A 46 1.03 -4.78 7.00
CA SER A 46 0.43 -3.48 6.65
C SER A 46 -1.10 -3.48 6.76
N ASN A 47 -1.76 -4.58 6.39
CA ASN A 47 -3.21 -4.69 6.48
C ASN A 47 -3.69 -4.78 7.93
N GLU A 48 -2.95 -5.46 8.80
CA GLU A 48 -3.25 -5.50 10.24
C GLU A 48 -3.08 -4.12 10.90
N ILE A 49 -2.07 -3.35 10.47
CA ILE A 49 -1.91 -1.95 10.93
C ILE A 49 -3.08 -1.08 10.47
N ILE A 50 -3.58 -1.28 9.24
CA ILE A 50 -4.78 -0.59 8.74
C ILE A 50 -5.99 -0.95 9.62
N ASP A 51 -6.22 -2.23 9.88
CA ASP A 51 -7.35 -2.70 10.68
C ASP A 51 -7.25 -2.22 12.13
N TRP A 52 -6.06 -2.26 12.72
CA TRP A 52 -5.80 -1.72 14.04
C TRP A 52 -6.14 -0.21 14.10
N ALA A 53 -5.68 0.58 13.14
CA ALA A 53 -5.96 2.01 13.11
C ALA A 53 -7.46 2.29 12.97
N LEU A 54 -8.15 1.58 12.08
CA LEU A 54 -9.60 1.72 11.86
C LEU A 54 -10.44 1.23 13.05
N SER A 55 -9.89 0.38 13.94
CA SER A 55 -10.60 -0.05 15.15
C SER A 55 -10.82 1.07 16.16
N PHE A 56 -10.01 2.13 16.14
CA PHE A 56 -10.18 3.31 17.00
C PHE A 56 -11.11 4.35 16.39
N ASN A 57 -11.03 4.54 15.09
CA ASN A 57 -11.85 5.49 14.36
C ASN A 57 -12.03 5.00 12.93
N ASN A 58 -13.15 4.32 12.65
CA ASN A 58 -13.45 3.84 11.31
C ASN A 58 -13.94 5.00 10.42
N VAL A 59 -12.99 5.76 9.87
CA VAL A 59 -13.24 6.90 8.98
C VAL A 59 -13.95 6.51 7.67
N PHE A 60 -14.10 5.22 7.40
CA PHE A 60 -14.79 4.66 6.24
C PHE A 60 -16.16 4.06 6.58
N ASP A 61 -16.59 4.17 7.83
CA ASP A 61 -17.87 3.58 8.26
C ASP A 61 -19.05 4.20 7.49
N GLY A 62 -19.96 3.31 7.02
CA GLY A 62 -21.09 3.72 6.20
C GLY A 62 -20.80 4.02 4.73
N ASN A 63 -19.53 4.07 4.31
CA ASN A 63 -19.16 4.39 2.92
C ASN A 63 -19.39 3.22 1.93
N LEU A 64 -19.44 1.98 2.43
CA LEU A 64 -19.55 0.77 1.61
C LEU A 64 -20.73 -0.09 2.10
N ASP A 65 -21.50 -0.63 1.16
CA ASP A 65 -22.47 -1.68 1.43
C ASP A 65 -21.82 -3.04 1.69
N LYS A 66 -22.62 -4.08 1.93
CA LYS A 66 -22.11 -5.41 2.26
C LYS A 66 -21.33 -6.02 1.10
N ASP A 67 -21.84 -5.96 -0.11
CA ASP A 67 -21.19 -6.56 -1.30
C ASP A 67 -19.87 -5.87 -1.60
N GLN A 68 -19.81 -4.56 -1.44
CA GLN A 68 -18.59 -3.77 -1.57
C GLN A 68 -17.56 -4.10 -0.47
N LYS A 69 -17.99 -4.39 0.76
CA LYS A 69 -17.09 -4.83 1.84
C LYS A 69 -16.52 -6.22 1.56
N ASP A 70 -17.32 -7.15 1.08
CA ASP A 70 -16.90 -8.49 0.71
C ASP A 70 -15.92 -8.44 -0.47
N LEU A 71 -16.22 -7.64 -1.49
CA LEU A 71 -15.33 -7.36 -2.62
C LEU A 71 -14.01 -6.75 -2.15
N THR A 72 -14.05 -5.77 -1.26
CA THR A 72 -12.86 -5.13 -0.68
C THR A 72 -11.95 -6.15 -0.02
N SER A 73 -12.49 -7.03 0.80
CA SER A 73 -11.72 -8.06 1.49
C SER A 73 -11.05 -9.02 0.51
N HIS A 74 -11.78 -9.49 -0.50
CA HIS A 74 -11.26 -10.35 -1.56
C HIS A 74 -10.15 -9.68 -2.36
N LEU A 75 -10.33 -8.42 -2.76
CA LEU A 75 -9.32 -7.69 -3.54
C LEU A 75 -8.06 -7.40 -2.73
N ILE A 76 -8.19 -7.06 -1.45
CA ILE A 76 -7.02 -6.85 -0.58
C ILE A 76 -6.20 -8.13 -0.48
N GLU A 77 -6.85 -9.29 -0.25
CA GLU A 77 -6.16 -10.59 -0.20
C GLU A 77 -5.47 -10.92 -1.54
N LEU A 78 -6.14 -10.68 -2.66
CA LEU A 78 -5.58 -10.90 -4.00
C LEU A 78 -4.33 -10.04 -4.23
N PHE A 79 -4.37 -8.78 -3.80
CA PHE A 79 -3.23 -7.86 -3.97
C PHE A 79 -2.07 -8.18 -3.04
N ASP A 80 -2.33 -8.53 -1.78
CA ASP A 80 -1.28 -8.86 -0.81
C ASP A 80 -0.65 -10.25 -1.06
N SER A 81 -1.32 -11.11 -1.81
CA SER A 81 -0.82 -12.42 -2.22
C SER A 81 -0.32 -12.43 -3.67
N LYS A 82 -1.22 -12.70 -4.62
CA LYS A 82 -0.89 -12.96 -6.03
C LYS A 82 -0.31 -11.75 -6.75
N PHE A 83 -0.87 -10.55 -6.53
CA PHE A 83 -0.36 -9.34 -7.17
C PHE A 83 1.05 -9.02 -6.66
N LYS A 84 1.24 -8.98 -5.35
CA LYS A 84 2.53 -8.74 -4.69
C LYS A 84 3.59 -9.74 -5.12
N TYR A 85 3.24 -11.04 -5.19
CA TYR A 85 4.14 -12.08 -5.67
C TYR A 85 4.68 -11.79 -7.09
N ASN A 86 3.79 -11.39 -8.02
CA ASN A 86 4.18 -11.08 -9.39
C ASN A 86 4.90 -9.73 -9.48
N LEU A 87 4.44 -8.72 -8.74
CA LEU A 87 5.08 -7.41 -8.68
C LEU A 87 6.53 -7.50 -8.21
N ASP A 88 6.82 -8.27 -7.17
CA ASP A 88 8.17 -8.43 -6.64
C ASP A 88 9.10 -9.08 -7.68
N ARG A 89 8.62 -10.07 -8.41
CA ARG A 89 9.38 -10.76 -9.47
C ARG A 89 9.58 -9.89 -10.70
N TYR A 90 8.61 -9.07 -11.01
CA TYR A 90 8.73 -8.09 -12.09
C TYR A 90 9.73 -6.98 -11.72
N LYS A 91 9.53 -6.34 -10.57
CA LYS A 91 10.29 -5.14 -10.16
C LYS A 91 11.71 -5.45 -9.69
N TYR A 92 11.90 -6.59 -9.05
CA TYR A 92 13.16 -7.03 -8.45
C TYR A 92 13.68 -8.32 -9.08
N ALA A 93 13.54 -8.46 -10.39
CA ALA A 93 13.90 -9.66 -11.14
C ALA A 93 15.34 -10.13 -10.87
N THR A 94 16.27 -9.21 -10.61
CA THR A 94 17.67 -9.53 -10.29
C THR A 94 17.87 -10.31 -8.97
N ARG A 95 16.83 -10.44 -8.16
CA ARG A 95 16.87 -11.23 -6.91
C ARG A 95 16.49 -12.69 -7.13
N TYR A 96 16.05 -13.05 -8.32
CA TYR A 96 15.52 -14.37 -8.63
C TYR A 96 16.29 -14.98 -9.81
N GLU A 97 16.57 -16.28 -9.75
CA GLU A 97 17.17 -17.01 -10.87
C GLU A 97 16.09 -17.48 -11.86
N ASN A 98 16.42 -17.46 -13.15
CA ASN A 98 15.56 -17.98 -14.23
C ASN A 98 14.14 -17.42 -14.26
N ILE A 99 13.98 -16.12 -13.97
CA ILE A 99 12.68 -15.47 -13.89
C ILE A 99 12.21 -14.98 -15.28
N ASP A 100 10.96 -15.25 -15.61
CA ASP A 100 10.27 -14.68 -16.79
C ASP A 100 9.60 -13.35 -16.38
N ILE A 101 10.31 -12.25 -16.57
CA ILE A 101 9.87 -10.90 -16.18
C ILE A 101 8.57 -10.50 -16.87
N GLU A 102 8.45 -10.78 -18.19
CA GLU A 102 7.26 -10.45 -18.97
C GLU A 102 6.03 -11.22 -18.47
N LYS A 103 6.19 -12.49 -18.15
CA LYS A 103 5.12 -13.29 -17.56
C LYS A 103 4.57 -12.64 -16.29
N HIS A 104 5.45 -12.23 -15.37
CA HIS A 104 5.03 -11.63 -14.11
C HIS A 104 4.39 -10.24 -14.31
N LYS A 105 4.91 -9.42 -15.23
CA LYS A 105 4.30 -8.16 -15.65
C LYS A 105 2.88 -8.37 -16.19
N LEU A 106 2.70 -9.34 -17.09
CA LEU A 106 1.40 -9.65 -17.67
C LEU A 106 0.41 -10.23 -16.65
N GLU A 107 0.86 -11.02 -15.67
CA GLU A 107 -0.02 -11.49 -14.60
C GLU A 107 -0.51 -10.33 -13.70
N CYS A 108 0.34 -9.34 -13.40
CA CYS A 108 -0.11 -8.11 -12.74
C CYS A 108 -1.14 -7.37 -13.59
N LEU A 109 -0.89 -7.19 -14.89
CA LEU A 109 -1.83 -6.52 -15.78
C LEU A 109 -3.19 -7.23 -15.85
N LYS A 110 -3.23 -8.56 -15.92
CA LYS A 110 -4.49 -9.33 -15.89
C LYS A 110 -5.30 -9.05 -14.61
N ILE A 111 -4.64 -8.97 -13.47
CA ILE A 111 -5.31 -8.64 -12.20
C ILE A 111 -5.89 -7.22 -12.27
N LEU A 112 -5.15 -6.26 -12.82
CA LEU A 112 -5.63 -4.88 -12.99
C LEU A 112 -6.80 -4.80 -13.98
N ILE A 113 -6.78 -5.55 -15.09
CA ILE A 113 -7.91 -5.59 -16.04
C ILE A 113 -9.18 -6.14 -15.36
N ASN A 114 -9.03 -7.17 -14.52
CA ASN A 114 -10.17 -7.67 -13.74
C ASN A 114 -10.67 -6.63 -12.76
N LEU A 115 -9.78 -5.93 -12.06
CA LEU A 115 -10.14 -4.83 -11.16
C LEU A 115 -10.86 -3.70 -11.91
N GLU A 116 -10.39 -3.31 -13.10
CA GLU A 116 -11.02 -2.26 -13.93
C GLU A 116 -12.49 -2.52 -14.21
N ASN A 117 -12.89 -3.78 -14.35
CA ASN A 117 -14.29 -4.18 -14.57
C ASN A 117 -15.16 -4.13 -13.30
N LEU A 118 -14.54 -4.03 -12.13
CA LEU A 118 -15.20 -4.07 -10.82
C LEU A 118 -15.30 -2.70 -10.15
N ILE A 119 -14.44 -1.76 -10.57
CA ILE A 119 -14.40 -0.41 -9.99
C ILE A 119 -15.49 0.51 -10.54
N SER A 120 -15.85 1.50 -9.74
CA SER A 120 -16.69 2.61 -10.19
C SER A 120 -15.90 3.54 -11.13
N LYS A 121 -16.61 4.32 -11.95
CA LYS A 121 -15.99 5.38 -12.76
C LYS A 121 -15.96 6.74 -12.03
N GLU A 122 -15.93 6.68 -10.71
CA GLU A 122 -15.89 7.84 -9.83
C GLU A 122 -14.44 8.18 -9.46
N GLU A 123 -14.26 9.06 -8.46
CA GLU A 123 -12.93 9.52 -8.05
C GLU A 123 -12.06 8.41 -7.44
N TRP A 124 -12.69 7.48 -6.70
CA TRP A 124 -12.03 6.36 -6.02
C TRP A 124 -12.61 5.03 -6.51
N PHE A 125 -11.96 3.91 -6.19
CA PHE A 125 -12.32 2.60 -6.73
C PHE A 125 -13.79 2.20 -6.52
N LEU A 126 -14.38 2.52 -5.37
CA LEU A 126 -15.76 2.13 -5.06
C LEU A 126 -16.69 3.33 -4.87
N GLY A 127 -16.34 4.51 -5.37
CA GLY A 127 -17.22 5.68 -5.29
C GLY A 127 -16.51 7.02 -5.21
N LYS A 128 -17.20 8.02 -4.65
CA LYS A 128 -16.73 9.42 -4.56
C LYS A 128 -15.77 9.67 -3.41
N SER A 129 -15.73 8.79 -2.42
CA SER A 129 -14.92 8.94 -1.21
C SER A 129 -13.89 7.83 -1.12
N ILE A 130 -12.69 8.19 -0.65
CA ILE A 130 -11.63 7.23 -0.36
C ILE A 130 -12.12 6.19 0.65
N ASN A 131 -11.71 4.95 0.49
CA ASN A 131 -12.13 3.84 1.32
C ASN A 131 -10.96 2.88 1.62
N LYS A 132 -11.24 1.79 2.36
CA LYS A 132 -10.22 0.82 2.77
C LYS A 132 -9.53 0.17 1.57
N LEU A 133 -10.26 -0.14 0.48
CA LEU A 133 -9.67 -0.72 -0.72
C LEU A 133 -8.59 0.20 -1.30
N ASP A 134 -8.90 1.49 -1.45
CA ASP A 134 -7.97 2.46 -2.03
C ASP A 134 -6.65 2.51 -1.26
N ILE A 135 -6.71 2.66 0.06
CA ILE A 135 -5.49 2.75 0.88
C ILE A 135 -4.70 1.44 0.95
N SER A 136 -5.36 0.30 0.73
CA SER A 136 -4.71 -1.01 0.76
C SER A 136 -4.01 -1.35 -0.56
N ILE A 137 -4.61 -1.03 -1.72
CA ILE A 137 -4.07 -1.52 -2.99
C ILE A 137 -3.37 -0.45 -3.85
N LEU A 138 -3.68 0.85 -3.70
CA LEU A 138 -3.00 1.92 -4.46
C LEU A 138 -1.46 1.92 -4.29
N PRO A 139 -0.87 1.58 -3.14
CA PRO A 139 0.57 1.44 -3.01
C PRO A 139 1.16 0.39 -3.95
N PHE A 140 0.50 -0.75 -4.14
CA PHE A 140 0.94 -1.80 -5.07
C PHE A 140 0.85 -1.33 -6.52
N ILE A 141 -0.28 -0.72 -6.90
CA ILE A 141 -0.48 -0.18 -8.27
C ILE A 141 0.54 0.91 -8.58
N ARG A 142 0.81 1.80 -7.62
CA ARG A 142 1.87 2.80 -7.75
C ARG A 142 3.24 2.16 -7.95
N GLN A 143 3.58 1.11 -7.19
CA GLN A 143 4.85 0.40 -7.35
C GLN A 143 4.95 -0.29 -8.71
N PHE A 144 3.86 -0.83 -9.23
CA PHE A 144 3.80 -1.43 -10.55
C PHE A 144 4.03 -0.38 -11.65
N ARG A 145 3.37 0.78 -11.56
CA ARG A 145 3.62 1.90 -12.49
C ARG A 145 5.07 2.39 -12.44
N ILE A 146 5.67 2.52 -11.26
CA ILE A 146 7.06 2.99 -11.12
C ILE A 146 8.06 2.05 -11.80
N ALA A 147 7.78 0.77 -11.91
CA ALA A 147 8.66 -0.19 -12.56
C ALA A 147 8.82 0.08 -14.07
N ASP A 148 7.75 0.54 -14.74
CA ASP A 148 7.75 0.95 -16.15
C ASP A 148 6.57 1.90 -16.41
N ALA A 149 6.76 3.20 -16.14
CA ALA A 149 5.69 4.19 -16.23
C ALA A 149 5.19 4.39 -17.66
N ASP A 150 6.09 4.41 -18.63
CA ASP A 150 5.74 4.63 -20.04
C ASP A 150 4.90 3.49 -20.61
N TRP A 151 5.19 2.27 -20.20
CA TRP A 151 4.38 1.11 -20.57
C TRP A 151 3.04 1.11 -19.85
N PHE A 152 3.02 1.33 -18.53
CA PHE A 152 1.80 1.36 -17.72
C PHE A 152 0.81 2.41 -18.23
N ASP A 153 1.28 3.63 -18.50
CA ASP A 153 0.44 4.76 -18.92
C ASP A 153 -0.14 4.58 -20.34
N LYS A 154 0.40 3.63 -21.13
CA LYS A 154 -0.13 3.26 -22.45
C LYS A 154 -1.17 2.14 -22.43
N GLN A 155 -1.49 1.56 -21.27
CA GLN A 155 -2.46 0.48 -21.16
C GLN A 155 -3.90 0.99 -21.19
N ASN A 156 -4.52 1.00 -22.37
CA ASN A 156 -5.90 1.49 -22.56
C ASN A 156 -6.98 0.62 -21.88
N GLN A 157 -6.61 -0.53 -21.31
CA GLN A 157 -7.53 -1.47 -20.68
C GLN A 157 -7.74 -1.18 -19.18
N ILE A 158 -6.99 -0.21 -18.60
CA ILE A 158 -7.01 0.11 -17.17
C ILE A 158 -7.09 1.63 -16.92
N THR A 159 -7.83 2.34 -17.77
CA THR A 159 -7.89 3.81 -17.74
C THR A 159 -8.53 4.36 -16.46
N GLY A 160 -9.51 3.66 -15.90
CA GLY A 160 -10.13 4.02 -14.62
C GLY A 160 -9.13 3.89 -13.46
N ILE A 161 -8.34 2.81 -13.45
CA ILE A 161 -7.26 2.63 -12.46
C ILE A 161 -6.20 3.72 -12.60
N GLN A 162 -5.80 4.06 -13.83
CA GLN A 162 -4.84 5.15 -14.08
C GLN A 162 -5.38 6.49 -13.56
N GLN A 163 -6.67 6.76 -13.76
CA GLN A 163 -7.32 7.96 -13.26
C GLN A 163 -7.36 8.01 -11.73
N THR A 164 -7.79 6.91 -11.06
CA THR A 164 -7.80 6.83 -9.60
C THR A 164 -6.39 6.96 -9.02
N LEU A 165 -5.40 6.32 -9.64
CA LEU A 165 -4.00 6.50 -9.23
C LEU A 165 -3.54 7.96 -9.37
N THR A 166 -3.93 8.65 -10.45
CA THR A 166 -3.63 10.06 -10.66
C THR A 166 -4.29 10.94 -9.60
N ASN A 167 -5.56 10.70 -9.29
CA ASN A 167 -6.28 11.38 -8.22
C ASN A 167 -5.56 11.22 -6.87
N PHE A 168 -5.16 9.99 -6.55
CA PHE A 168 -4.40 9.69 -5.33
C PHE A 168 -3.07 10.44 -5.28
N LEU A 169 -2.26 10.38 -6.35
CA LEU A 169 -0.95 11.04 -6.40
C LEU A 169 -1.03 12.57 -6.28
N ASN A 170 -2.13 13.16 -6.73
CA ASN A 170 -2.38 14.61 -6.62
C ASN A 170 -3.03 15.01 -5.29
N SER A 171 -3.54 14.05 -4.51
CA SER A 171 -4.25 14.30 -3.26
C SER A 171 -3.38 14.93 -2.18
N LYS A 172 -4.03 15.65 -1.25
CA LYS A 172 -3.38 16.14 -0.04
C LYS A 172 -2.84 14.98 0.81
N LEU A 173 -3.62 13.87 0.90
CA LEU A 173 -3.20 12.68 1.63
C LEU A 173 -1.85 12.18 1.14
N PHE A 174 -1.68 12.01 -0.18
CA PHE A 174 -0.41 11.53 -0.75
C PHE A 174 0.74 12.47 -0.44
N LYS A 175 0.55 13.78 -0.59
CA LYS A 175 1.58 14.78 -0.29
C LYS A 175 2.02 14.74 1.19
N ASP A 176 1.05 14.61 2.09
CA ASP A 176 1.31 14.56 3.54
C ASP A 176 2.09 13.30 3.94
N ILE A 177 1.73 12.13 3.39
CA ILE A 177 2.38 10.85 3.76
C ILE A 177 3.72 10.62 3.06
N MET A 178 4.01 11.37 2.00
CA MET A 178 5.29 11.25 1.27
C MET A 178 6.36 12.21 1.77
N PHE A 179 6.14 12.85 2.92
CA PHE A 179 7.19 13.58 3.61
C PHE A 179 8.38 12.65 3.90
N LYS A 180 9.58 13.12 3.60
CA LYS A 180 10.81 12.35 3.85
C LYS A 180 11.34 12.69 5.22
N TYR A 181 11.38 11.70 6.07
CA TYR A 181 12.02 11.76 7.37
C TYR A 181 13.52 11.42 7.25
N ASP A 182 14.32 11.98 8.15
CA ASP A 182 15.72 11.57 8.28
C ASP A 182 15.80 10.14 8.82
N VAL A 183 16.83 9.40 8.37
CA VAL A 183 17.07 8.03 8.85
C VAL A 183 17.35 8.08 10.36
N TRP A 184 16.55 7.34 11.12
CA TRP A 184 16.61 7.32 12.56
C TRP A 184 17.93 6.73 13.09
N THR A 185 18.45 7.36 14.16
CA THR A 185 19.55 6.85 15.00
C THR A 185 19.13 6.88 16.49
N GLU A 186 19.83 6.09 17.33
CA GLU A 186 19.46 5.93 18.76
C GLU A 186 19.47 7.24 19.57
N ASN A 187 20.22 8.24 19.11
CA ASN A 187 20.36 9.54 19.79
C ASN A 187 19.45 10.63 19.24
N ASP A 188 18.61 10.31 18.25
CA ASP A 188 17.72 11.30 17.64
C ASP A 188 16.54 11.64 18.57
N MET A 189 16.14 12.91 18.52
CA MET A 189 14.89 13.33 19.13
C MET A 189 13.70 12.65 18.42
N PRO A 190 12.63 12.30 19.16
CA PRO A 190 11.46 11.67 18.56
C PRO A 190 10.86 12.53 17.43
N GLN A 191 10.68 11.96 16.25
CA GLN A 191 9.90 12.55 15.17
C GLN A 191 8.49 11.98 15.22
N PHE A 192 7.49 12.80 14.96
CA PHE A 192 6.09 12.40 15.07
C PHE A 192 5.41 12.35 13.70
N PHE A 193 4.52 11.38 13.54
CA PHE A 193 3.63 11.19 12.40
C PHE A 193 2.21 10.96 12.90
N PRO A 194 1.19 11.43 12.23
CA PRO A 194 1.12 12.40 11.13
C PRO A 194 1.32 13.82 11.56
#